data_46d0bbe4714396779681d5db7a2dad10
#
_entry.id   46d0bbe4714396779681d5db7a2dad10
#
_cell.length_a   1.000
_cell.length_b   1.000
_cell.length_c   1.000
_cell.angle_alpha   90.00
_cell.angle_beta   90.00
_cell.angle_gamma   90.00
#
_symmetry.space_group_name_H-M   'P 1'
#
loop_
_entity.id
_entity.type
_entity.pdbx_description
1 polymer ?
#
loop_
_entity_poly.entity_id
_entity_poly.type
_entity_poly.pdbx_seq_one_letter_code
_entity_poly.pdbx_strand_id
1 'polypeptide(L)'
;SGGLESKIYIVKISGFDTHDNQSQSAGAIEGKHNDLLTEVSESIKSFVNDLDQQGLADDIVGLTFSEFGRKAKENGSLGTDHGEIAPMFVFGNPVNGGVSGTNVDLSEATDDNNYQLETVQFDYRQTLGTLLQNFLGADDSVIDSAFFNFSTDESFANLKINELIKDSFSVDEECYGQTLEID
;
A
#
# COMPACT_ATOMS: atom_id res chain seq x y z
N SER A 1 -5.52 -21.68 13.81
CA SER A 1 -4.92 -20.42 14.27
C SER A 1 -4.11 -20.69 15.53
N GLY A 2 -2.87 -20.19 15.58
CA GLY A 2 -1.96 -20.45 16.69
C GLY A 2 -2.23 -19.64 17.96
N GLY A 3 -3.41 -19.04 18.11
CA GLY A 3 -3.77 -18.21 19.26
C GLY A 3 -2.90 -16.95 19.40
N LEU A 4 -2.35 -16.45 18.28
CA LEU A 4 -1.56 -15.22 18.29
C LEU A 4 -2.49 -14.01 18.41
N GLU A 5 -2.15 -13.10 19.32
CA GLU A 5 -2.88 -11.83 19.51
C GLU A 5 -2.38 -10.72 18.60
N SER A 6 -1.36 -10.97 17.80
CA SER A 6 -0.79 -9.99 16.87
C SER A 6 -1.81 -9.63 15.77
N LYS A 7 -2.05 -8.34 15.59
CA LYS A 7 -2.95 -7.80 14.55
C LYS A 7 -2.21 -7.40 13.28
N ILE A 8 -0.89 -7.22 13.35
CA ILE A 8 -0.06 -6.76 12.24
C ILE A 8 1.06 -7.77 12.00
N TYR A 9 1.19 -8.18 10.75
CA TYR A 9 2.23 -9.09 10.27
C TYR A 9 2.98 -8.43 9.12
N ILE A 10 4.29 -8.50 9.13
CA ILE A 10 5.14 -7.96 8.06
C ILE A 10 5.88 -9.11 7.40
N VAL A 11 5.77 -9.19 6.08
CA VAL A 11 6.51 -10.15 5.24
C VAL A 11 7.39 -9.34 4.29
N LYS A 12 8.66 -9.74 4.16
CA LYS A 12 9.62 -9.06 3.29
C LYS A 12 9.97 -9.92 2.08
N ILE A 13 9.85 -9.33 0.90
CA ILE A 13 10.39 -9.85 -0.36
C ILE A 13 11.52 -8.91 -0.77
N SER A 14 12.71 -9.48 -1.03
CA SER A 14 13.90 -8.71 -1.38
C SER A 14 14.19 -8.77 -2.88
N GLY A 15 15.06 -7.88 -3.36
CA GLY A 15 15.57 -7.91 -4.72
C GLY A 15 15.03 -6.81 -5.63
N PHE A 16 14.13 -5.95 -5.13
CA PHE A 16 13.54 -4.85 -5.89
C PHE A 16 14.49 -3.67 -6.13
N ASP A 17 15.64 -3.64 -5.49
CA ASP A 17 16.66 -2.62 -5.74
C ASP A 17 17.43 -2.92 -7.02
N THR A 18 16.77 -2.72 -8.15
CA THR A 18 17.23 -3.10 -9.50
C THR A 18 17.89 -1.93 -10.22
N HIS A 19 19.10 -1.58 -9.80
CA HIS A 19 19.91 -0.57 -10.50
C HIS A 19 20.50 -1.07 -11.81
N ASP A 20 20.54 -2.39 -12.00
CA ASP A 20 20.99 -3.05 -13.22
C ASP A 20 20.08 -4.25 -13.56
N ASN A 21 20.06 -4.63 -14.83
CA ASN A 21 19.33 -5.81 -15.31
C ASN A 21 17.87 -5.89 -14.83
N GLN A 22 17.23 -4.76 -14.57
CA GLN A 22 15.80 -4.66 -14.25
C GLN A 22 14.96 -5.22 -15.40
N SER A 23 15.37 -4.92 -16.64
CA SER A 23 14.86 -5.51 -17.87
C SER A 23 15.97 -6.28 -18.61
N GLN A 24 15.60 -7.19 -19.51
CA GLN A 24 16.57 -7.95 -20.32
C GLN A 24 17.21 -7.11 -21.43
N SER A 25 16.49 -6.11 -21.91
CA SER A 25 16.96 -5.17 -22.93
C SER A 25 16.15 -3.89 -22.85
N ALA A 26 16.62 -2.82 -23.49
CA ALA A 26 15.90 -1.56 -23.55
C ALA A 26 14.48 -1.74 -24.11
N GLY A 27 13.47 -1.31 -23.33
CA GLY A 27 12.06 -1.43 -23.67
C GLY A 27 11.44 -2.83 -23.51
N ALA A 28 12.20 -3.84 -23.05
CA ALA A 28 11.64 -5.14 -22.74
C ALA A 28 10.87 -5.10 -21.43
N ILE A 29 9.76 -5.82 -21.37
CA ILE A 29 8.99 -6.06 -20.13
C ILE A 29 9.54 -7.26 -19.36
N GLU A 30 10.21 -8.18 -20.01
CA GLU A 30 10.87 -9.31 -19.39
C GLU A 30 12.13 -8.88 -18.65
N GLY A 31 12.42 -9.52 -17.54
CA GLY A 31 13.60 -9.29 -16.72
C GLY A 31 13.32 -9.42 -15.25
N LYS A 32 14.32 -9.11 -14.45
CA LYS A 32 14.28 -9.28 -12.99
C LYS A 32 13.05 -8.61 -12.33
N HIS A 33 12.66 -7.44 -12.82
CA HIS A 33 11.51 -6.73 -12.25
C HIS A 33 10.19 -7.47 -12.52
N ASN A 34 10.02 -7.98 -13.73
CA ASN A 34 8.86 -8.80 -14.08
C ASN A 34 8.79 -10.08 -13.24
N ASP A 35 9.93 -10.75 -13.03
CA ASP A 35 9.99 -11.97 -12.21
C ASP A 35 9.60 -11.68 -10.76
N LEU A 36 10.11 -10.58 -10.19
CA LEU A 36 9.77 -10.15 -8.83
C LEU A 36 8.30 -9.77 -8.67
N LEU A 37 7.72 -9.06 -9.64
CA LEU A 37 6.29 -8.72 -9.62
C LEU A 37 5.42 -9.98 -9.77
N THR A 38 5.86 -10.95 -10.57
CA THR A 38 5.19 -12.25 -10.69
C THR A 38 5.21 -12.99 -9.36
N GLU A 39 6.37 -13.04 -8.69
CA GLU A 39 6.51 -13.66 -7.37
C GLU A 39 5.57 -13.00 -6.34
N VAL A 40 5.52 -11.68 -6.27
CA VAL A 40 4.58 -10.94 -5.40
C VAL A 40 3.13 -11.30 -5.73
N SER A 41 2.75 -11.24 -6.99
CA SER A 41 1.39 -11.51 -7.44
C SER A 41 0.93 -12.94 -7.11
N GLU A 42 1.78 -13.93 -7.37
CA GLU A 42 1.47 -15.33 -7.07
C GLU A 42 1.43 -15.60 -5.57
N SER A 43 2.31 -14.96 -4.80
CA SER A 43 2.34 -15.06 -3.34
C SER A 43 1.06 -14.47 -2.73
N ILE A 44 0.65 -13.27 -3.16
CA ILE A 44 -0.61 -12.64 -2.73
C ILE A 44 -1.80 -13.54 -3.08
N LYS A 45 -1.85 -14.04 -4.33
CA LYS A 45 -2.93 -14.94 -4.77
C LYS A 45 -3.00 -16.20 -3.91
N SER A 46 -1.86 -16.83 -3.64
CA SER A 46 -1.80 -18.03 -2.81
C SER A 46 -2.26 -17.76 -1.38
N PHE A 47 -1.84 -16.64 -0.82
CA PHE A 47 -2.23 -16.20 0.52
C PHE A 47 -3.75 -15.92 0.60
N VAL A 48 -4.29 -15.15 -0.33
CA VAL A 48 -5.74 -14.85 -0.36
C VAL A 48 -6.58 -16.13 -0.52
N ASN A 49 -6.15 -17.05 -1.38
CA ASN A 49 -6.83 -18.34 -1.53
C ASN A 49 -6.79 -19.19 -0.25
N ASP A 50 -5.67 -19.18 0.48
CA ASP A 50 -5.55 -19.90 1.74
C ASP A 50 -6.46 -19.30 2.82
N LEU A 51 -6.54 -17.96 2.91
CA LEU A 51 -7.48 -17.27 3.81
C LEU A 51 -8.94 -17.64 3.50
N ASP A 52 -9.30 -17.69 2.23
CA ASP A 52 -10.65 -18.07 1.81
C ASP A 52 -10.99 -19.50 2.25
N GLN A 53 -10.07 -20.45 2.05
CA GLN A 53 -10.24 -21.83 2.47
C GLN A 53 -10.35 -21.99 4.00
N GLN A 54 -9.71 -21.09 4.75
CA GLN A 54 -9.78 -21.09 6.21
C GLN A 54 -10.97 -20.31 6.77
N GLY A 55 -11.75 -19.62 5.93
CA GLY A 55 -12.85 -18.75 6.34
C GLY A 55 -12.40 -17.46 7.03
N LEU A 56 -11.18 -17.00 6.72
CA LEU A 56 -10.55 -15.80 7.28
C LEU A 56 -10.45 -14.64 6.26
N ALA A 57 -11.04 -14.78 5.09
CA ALA A 57 -10.91 -13.82 4.00
C ALA A 57 -11.45 -12.42 4.38
N ASP A 58 -12.44 -12.35 5.26
CA ASP A 58 -13.06 -11.11 5.71
C ASP A 58 -12.30 -10.43 6.85
N ASP A 59 -11.41 -11.13 7.52
CA ASP A 59 -10.71 -10.67 8.71
C ASP A 59 -9.34 -10.05 8.41
N ILE A 60 -8.90 -10.06 7.16
CA ILE A 60 -7.54 -9.68 6.79
C ILE A 60 -7.53 -8.74 5.58
N VAL A 61 -6.80 -7.65 5.74
CA VAL A 61 -6.40 -6.75 4.64
C VAL A 61 -4.89 -6.74 4.55
N GLY A 62 -4.36 -6.89 3.36
CA GLY A 62 -2.96 -6.76 3.05
C GLY A 62 -2.66 -5.49 2.28
N LEU A 63 -1.45 -4.97 2.45
CA LEU A 63 -0.93 -3.88 1.62
C LEU A 63 0.55 -4.11 1.30
N THR A 64 0.99 -3.58 0.17
CA THR A 64 2.41 -3.53 -0.19
C THR A 64 2.96 -2.15 0.11
N PHE A 65 4.21 -2.07 0.53
CA PHE A 65 4.94 -0.81 0.64
C PHE A 65 6.42 -1.01 0.32
N SER A 66 7.10 0.06 -0.04
CA SER A 66 8.53 0.07 -0.33
C SER A 66 9.15 1.33 0.28
N GLU A 67 10.45 1.26 0.58
CA GLU A 67 11.23 2.38 1.13
C GLU A 67 11.52 3.46 0.09
N PHE A 68 11.42 3.18 -1.21
CA PHE A 68 11.63 4.12 -2.31
C PHE A 68 10.77 3.78 -3.51
N GLY A 69 10.55 4.76 -4.38
CA GLY A 69 10.06 4.57 -5.74
C GLY A 69 11.20 4.49 -6.76
N ARG A 70 10.88 4.70 -8.03
CA ARG A 70 11.85 4.68 -9.12
C ARG A 70 11.73 5.93 -9.98
N LYS A 71 12.88 6.44 -10.49
CA LYS A 71 12.88 7.45 -11.52
C LYS A 71 12.22 6.94 -12.80
N ALA A 72 11.64 7.85 -13.54
CA ALA A 72 10.99 7.52 -14.82
C ALA A 72 11.96 7.15 -15.95
N LYS A 73 13.26 7.40 -15.76
CA LYS A 73 14.30 7.16 -16.78
C LYS A 73 15.17 5.97 -16.43
N GLU A 74 15.47 5.16 -17.43
CA GLU A 74 16.51 4.14 -17.38
C GLU A 74 17.90 4.77 -17.16
N ASN A 75 18.72 4.14 -16.32
CA ASN A 75 20.02 4.66 -15.88
C ASN A 75 21.23 4.26 -16.76
N GLY A 76 20.99 3.60 -17.91
CA GLY A 76 22.05 3.12 -18.81
C GLY A 76 22.58 1.72 -18.48
N SER A 77 22.09 1.07 -17.42
CA SER A 77 22.45 -0.30 -17.05
C SER A 77 21.24 -1.26 -17.11
N LEU A 78 20.24 -0.93 -17.92
CA LEU A 78 18.95 -1.64 -17.99
C LEU A 78 18.23 -1.68 -16.62
N GLY A 79 18.44 -0.67 -15.80
CA GLY A 79 17.85 -0.46 -14.50
C GLY A 79 17.34 0.96 -14.30
N THR A 80 16.90 1.27 -13.09
CA THR A 80 16.48 2.62 -12.72
C THR A 80 17.09 3.01 -11.37
N ASP A 81 17.33 4.30 -11.18
CA ASP A 81 17.71 4.84 -9.90
C ASP A 81 16.49 5.04 -8.99
N HIS A 82 16.72 5.28 -7.69
CA HIS A 82 15.66 5.55 -6.74
C HIS A 82 14.90 6.83 -7.09
N GLY A 83 13.60 6.77 -6.93
CA GLY A 83 12.66 7.88 -7.03
C GLY A 83 11.78 7.96 -5.79
N GLU A 84 10.90 8.94 -5.75
CA GLU A 84 10.06 9.23 -4.59
C GLU A 84 8.67 8.62 -4.69
N ILE A 85 8.18 8.37 -5.91
CA ILE A 85 6.82 7.91 -6.17
C ILE A 85 6.82 6.41 -6.46
N ALA A 86 5.93 5.70 -5.80
CA ALA A 86 5.70 4.27 -6.01
C ALA A 86 4.21 3.92 -5.95
N PRO A 87 3.73 2.92 -6.69
CA PRO A 87 2.39 2.38 -6.50
C PRO A 87 2.33 1.58 -5.20
N MET A 88 1.14 1.60 -4.58
CA MET A 88 0.82 0.76 -3.43
C MET A 88 -0.38 -0.11 -3.80
N PHE A 89 -0.32 -1.40 -3.49
CA PHE A 89 -1.44 -2.32 -3.67
C PHE A 89 -2.07 -2.59 -2.31
N VAL A 90 -3.39 -2.46 -2.24
CA VAL A 90 -4.19 -2.90 -1.10
C VAL A 90 -5.07 -4.05 -1.57
N PHE A 91 -5.11 -5.15 -0.82
CA PHE A 91 -5.80 -6.36 -1.24
C PHE A 91 -6.47 -7.07 -0.07
N GLY A 92 -7.44 -7.89 -0.37
CA GLY A 92 -8.24 -8.65 0.58
C GLY A 92 -9.73 -8.51 0.28
N ASN A 93 -10.53 -9.39 0.85
CA ASN A 93 -11.99 -9.35 0.60
C ASN A 93 -12.66 -8.05 1.09
N PRO A 94 -12.22 -7.42 2.20
CA PRO A 94 -12.81 -6.15 2.64
C PRO A 94 -12.53 -4.96 1.72
N VAL A 95 -11.57 -5.07 0.79
CA VAL A 95 -11.13 -3.96 -0.06
C VAL A 95 -12.05 -3.81 -1.27
N ASN A 96 -12.43 -2.57 -1.60
CA ASN A 96 -13.05 -2.27 -2.87
C ASN A 96 -12.00 -2.36 -3.99
N GLY A 97 -12.33 -3.10 -5.04
CA GLY A 97 -11.47 -3.19 -6.20
C GLY A 97 -11.49 -1.88 -7.02
N GLY A 98 -10.37 -1.53 -7.60
CA GLY A 98 -10.26 -0.36 -8.46
C GLY A 98 -8.89 0.30 -8.41
N VAL A 99 -8.82 1.50 -8.94
CA VAL A 99 -7.64 2.36 -8.91
C VAL A 99 -8.01 3.65 -8.21
N SER A 100 -7.33 3.97 -7.12
CA SER A 100 -7.38 5.28 -6.49
C SER A 100 -6.31 6.18 -7.09
N GLY A 101 -6.70 7.38 -7.51
CA GLY A 101 -5.79 8.30 -8.22
C GLY A 101 -5.84 8.17 -9.75
N THR A 102 -4.84 8.74 -10.37
CA THR A 102 -4.68 8.79 -11.83
C THR A 102 -3.29 8.29 -12.23
N ASN A 103 -3.11 8.00 -13.51
CA ASN A 103 -1.77 7.71 -14.02
C ASN A 103 -0.84 8.90 -13.75
N VAL A 104 0.42 8.60 -13.43
CA VAL A 104 1.45 9.63 -13.25
C VAL A 104 1.67 10.39 -14.56
N ASP A 105 1.94 11.68 -14.45
CA ASP A 105 2.32 12.50 -15.59
C ASP A 105 3.82 12.38 -15.85
N LEU A 106 4.19 11.59 -16.84
CA LEU A 106 5.59 11.40 -17.19
C LEU A 106 6.27 12.68 -17.71
N SER A 107 5.52 13.73 -18.07
CA SER A 107 6.09 15.02 -18.48
C SER A 107 6.78 15.79 -17.34
N GLU A 108 6.47 15.42 -16.09
CA GLU A 108 7.18 15.95 -14.90
C GLU A 108 8.65 15.51 -14.86
N ALA A 109 8.96 14.34 -15.41
CA ALA A 109 10.30 13.76 -15.36
C ALA A 109 11.21 14.38 -16.42
N THR A 110 11.98 15.36 -16.02
CA THR A 110 12.88 16.15 -16.89
C THR A 110 14.34 16.03 -16.47
N ASP A 111 15.26 16.52 -17.31
CA ASP A 111 16.69 16.61 -16.95
C ASP A 111 16.90 17.53 -15.72
N ASP A 112 16.09 18.58 -15.58
CA ASP A 112 16.24 19.57 -14.52
C ASP A 112 15.96 18.99 -13.13
N ASN A 113 15.02 18.04 -13.02
CA ASN A 113 14.69 17.34 -11.76
C ASN A 113 15.26 15.92 -11.71
N ASN A 114 16.23 15.62 -12.54
CA ASN A 114 16.88 14.32 -12.60
C ASN A 114 15.88 13.16 -12.81
N TYR A 115 14.85 13.41 -13.62
CA TYR A 115 13.79 12.45 -13.97
C TYR A 115 12.97 11.91 -12.80
N GLN A 116 12.82 12.70 -11.73
CA GLN A 116 11.91 12.41 -10.65
C GLN A 116 10.45 12.67 -11.07
N LEU A 117 9.54 11.89 -10.51
CA LEU A 117 8.12 12.21 -10.51
C LEU A 117 7.84 12.92 -9.17
N GLU A 118 7.27 14.11 -9.22
CA GLU A 118 7.16 15.00 -8.06
C GLU A 118 5.74 15.10 -7.50
N THR A 119 4.73 14.81 -8.33
CA THR A 119 3.34 14.89 -7.89
C THR A 119 2.93 13.68 -7.06
N VAL A 120 2.95 13.86 -5.74
CA VAL A 120 2.40 12.89 -4.79
C VAL A 120 0.87 12.97 -4.80
N GLN A 121 0.21 11.94 -5.31
CA GLN A 121 -1.26 11.89 -5.34
C GLN A 121 -1.84 11.48 -3.98
N PHE A 122 -1.19 10.53 -3.31
CA PHE A 122 -1.55 10.07 -1.96
C PHE A 122 -0.28 9.91 -1.13
N ASP A 123 -0.30 10.44 0.07
CA ASP A 123 0.71 10.11 1.07
C ASP A 123 0.43 8.70 1.64
N TYR A 124 1.47 7.90 1.87
CA TYR A 124 1.31 6.54 2.40
C TYR A 124 0.55 6.51 3.73
N ARG A 125 0.63 7.60 4.51
CA ARG A 125 -0.09 7.75 5.77
C ARG A 125 -1.61 7.77 5.57
N GLN A 126 -2.09 8.27 4.43
CA GLN A 126 -3.51 8.26 4.10
C GLN A 126 -4.03 6.84 3.92
N THR A 127 -3.28 5.99 3.21
CA THR A 127 -3.64 4.58 3.07
C THR A 127 -3.63 3.87 4.42
N LEU A 128 -2.55 4.05 5.19
CA LEU A 128 -2.44 3.42 6.51
C LEU A 128 -3.50 3.94 7.49
N GLY A 129 -3.71 5.25 7.55
CA GLY A 129 -4.74 5.88 8.39
C GLY A 129 -6.14 5.40 8.04
N THR A 130 -6.45 5.28 6.74
CA THR A 130 -7.74 4.74 6.28
C THR A 130 -7.94 3.29 6.73
N LEU A 131 -6.91 2.44 6.61
CA LEU A 131 -7.00 1.04 7.05
C LEU A 131 -7.10 0.93 8.56
N LEU A 132 -6.31 1.71 9.31
CA LEU A 132 -6.38 1.73 10.77
C LEU A 132 -7.77 2.14 11.26
N GLN A 133 -8.37 3.13 10.64
CA GLN A 133 -9.67 3.65 11.04
C GLN A 133 -10.82 2.79 10.53
N ASN A 134 -10.91 2.56 9.23
CA ASN A 134 -12.09 1.94 8.63
C ASN A 134 -12.10 0.42 8.74
N PHE A 135 -10.95 -0.22 8.93
CA PHE A 135 -10.87 -1.68 9.04
C PHE A 135 -10.50 -2.15 10.45
N LEU A 136 -9.51 -1.53 11.09
CA LEU A 136 -9.08 -1.91 12.43
C LEU A 136 -9.79 -1.14 13.56
N GLY A 137 -10.53 -0.11 13.18
CA GLY A 137 -11.33 0.64 14.12
C GLY A 137 -10.52 1.52 15.08
N ALA A 138 -9.41 2.08 14.67
CA ALA A 138 -8.65 3.03 15.46
C ALA A 138 -9.36 4.40 15.49
N ASP A 139 -9.43 5.01 16.67
CA ASP A 139 -9.94 6.37 16.81
C ASP A 139 -8.93 7.43 16.30
N ASP A 140 -9.42 8.65 16.09
CA ASP A 140 -8.61 9.75 15.60
C ASP A 140 -7.41 10.04 16.51
N SER A 141 -7.54 9.88 17.81
CA SER A 141 -6.45 10.14 18.76
C SER A 141 -5.28 9.15 18.59
N VAL A 142 -5.58 7.92 18.25
CA VAL A 142 -4.56 6.88 17.93
C VAL A 142 -3.87 7.22 16.62
N ILE A 143 -4.63 7.61 15.61
CA ILE A 143 -4.10 7.99 14.30
C ILE A 143 -3.23 9.25 14.40
N ASP A 144 -3.69 10.26 15.12
CA ASP A 144 -2.93 11.49 15.36
C ASP A 144 -1.63 11.24 16.12
N SER A 145 -1.66 10.35 17.09
CA SER A 145 -0.46 9.94 17.83
C SER A 145 0.54 9.20 16.93
N ALA A 146 0.05 8.38 15.99
CA ALA A 146 0.89 7.63 15.07
C ALA A 146 1.46 8.50 13.94
N PHE A 147 0.69 9.47 13.43
CA PHE A 147 0.98 10.24 12.22
C PHE A 147 1.04 11.75 12.41
N PHE A 148 1.33 12.25 13.60
CA PHE A 148 1.57 13.68 13.90
C PHE A 148 0.41 14.61 13.48
N ASN A 149 -0.69 14.57 14.22
CA ASN A 149 -1.88 15.41 13.99
C ASN A 149 -2.59 15.14 12.64
N PHE A 150 -2.64 13.90 12.23
CA PHE A 150 -3.26 13.47 11.00
C PHE A 150 -4.71 13.98 10.84
N SER A 151 -5.53 13.95 11.90
CA SER A 151 -6.93 14.38 11.87
C SER A 151 -7.10 15.89 11.83
N THR A 152 -6.10 16.67 12.29
CA THR A 152 -6.14 18.14 12.36
C THR A 152 -5.34 18.81 11.26
N ASP A 153 -4.46 18.11 10.58
CA ASP A 153 -3.77 18.60 9.39
C ASP A 153 -4.74 18.53 8.20
N GLU A 154 -5.16 19.70 7.69
CA GLU A 154 -6.08 19.76 6.55
C GLU A 154 -5.56 19.05 5.32
N SER A 155 -4.24 18.87 5.21
CA SER A 155 -3.62 18.07 4.15
C SER A 155 -3.93 16.58 4.29
N PHE A 156 -4.28 16.09 5.48
CA PHE A 156 -4.61 14.70 5.75
C PHE A 156 -6.06 14.44 6.15
N ALA A 157 -6.71 15.37 6.87
CA ALA A 157 -8.07 15.18 7.41
C ALA A 157 -9.14 15.01 6.31
N ASN A 158 -8.94 15.62 5.15
CA ASN A 158 -9.79 15.45 3.98
C ASN A 158 -9.34 14.32 3.05
N LEU A 159 -8.38 13.51 3.46
CA LEU A 159 -7.58 12.69 2.57
C LEU A 159 -7.67 11.20 2.89
N LYS A 160 -8.67 10.77 3.67
CA LYS A 160 -9.04 9.36 3.69
C LYS A 160 -9.29 8.92 2.25
N ILE A 161 -8.73 7.80 1.88
CA ILE A 161 -9.04 7.22 0.58
C ILE A 161 -10.48 6.71 0.67
N ASN A 162 -11.40 7.52 0.16
CA ASN A 162 -12.82 7.20 0.19
C ASN A 162 -13.05 5.86 -0.52
N GLU A 163 -13.96 5.07 0.04
CA GLU A 163 -14.35 3.77 -0.52
C GLU A 163 -13.21 2.75 -0.65
N LEU A 164 -12.09 2.92 0.05
CA LEU A 164 -11.03 1.91 0.05
C LEU A 164 -11.50 0.60 0.67
N ILE A 165 -12.26 0.69 1.77
CA ILE A 165 -12.88 -0.45 2.44
C ILE A 165 -14.36 -0.46 2.12
N LYS A 166 -14.92 -1.64 1.84
CA LYS A 166 -16.35 -1.84 1.61
C LYS A 166 -17.13 -1.47 2.86
N ASP A 167 -18.27 -0.80 2.70
CA ASP A 167 -19.12 -0.36 3.81
C ASP A 167 -19.51 -1.51 4.76
N SER A 168 -19.70 -2.72 4.24
CA SER A 168 -20.01 -3.91 5.03
C SER A 168 -18.90 -4.33 6.02
N PHE A 169 -17.69 -3.82 5.84
CA PHE A 169 -16.53 -4.09 6.70
C PHE A 169 -16.03 -2.83 7.42
N SER A 170 -16.58 -1.66 7.10
CA SER A 170 -16.25 -0.43 7.81
C SER A 170 -16.78 -0.50 9.23
N VAL A 171 -15.94 -0.12 10.17
CA VAL A 171 -16.35 0.02 11.58
C VAL A 171 -17.03 1.37 11.72
N ASP A 172 -18.32 1.38 12.07
CA ASP A 172 -19.06 2.61 12.34
C ASP A 172 -18.51 3.30 13.59
N GLU A 173 -18.38 4.62 13.54
CA GLU A 173 -17.92 5.45 14.68
C GLU A 173 -18.77 5.23 15.96
N GLU A 174 -20.02 4.77 15.83
CA GLU A 174 -20.91 4.47 16.94
C GLU A 174 -20.52 3.20 17.73
N CYS A 175 -19.66 2.33 17.19
CA CYS A 175 -19.24 1.09 17.88
C CYS A 175 -18.17 1.32 18.95
N TYR A 176 -17.56 2.49 19.05
CA TYR A 176 -16.47 2.80 19.98
C TYR A 176 -16.88 3.07 21.45
N GLY A 177 -18.15 3.06 21.75
CA GLY A 177 -18.67 3.30 23.11
C GLY A 177 -18.87 2.07 23.98
N GLN A 178 -18.63 0.86 23.48
CA GLN A 178 -18.81 -0.35 24.28
C GLN A 178 -17.47 -0.86 24.81
N THR A 179 -17.18 -0.50 26.06
CA THR A 179 -16.15 -1.18 26.86
C THR A 179 -16.54 -2.67 26.94
N LEU A 180 -15.75 -3.54 26.33
CA LEU A 180 -15.84 -4.98 26.59
C LEU A 180 -15.43 -5.20 28.06
N GLU A 181 -16.39 -5.34 28.96
CA GLU A 181 -16.15 -5.94 30.28
C GLU A 181 -15.84 -7.42 30.02
N ILE A 182 -14.60 -7.80 30.27
CA ILE A 182 -14.16 -9.19 30.24
C ILE A 182 -14.41 -9.71 31.65
N ASP A 183 -15.42 -10.57 31.80
CA ASP A 183 -15.64 -11.39 33.01
C ASP A 183 -14.54 -12.49 33.11
#